data_272d7720bd4e54b66f596898cb80dfd7
#
_entry.id   272d7720bd4e54b66f596898cb80dfd7
#
_cell.length_a   1.000
_cell.length_b   1.000
_cell.length_c   1.000
_cell.angle_alpha   90.00
_cell.angle_beta   90.00
_cell.angle_gamma   90.00
#
_symmetry.space_group_name_H-M   'P 1'
#
loop_
_entity.id
_entity.type
_entity.pdbx_description
1 polymer ?
#
loop_
_entity_poly.entity_id
_entity_poly.type
_entity_poly.pdbx_seq_one_letter_code
_entity_poly.pdbx_strand_id
1 'polypeptide(L)'
;MKPTFLALVTSALVGAQAVPQAKPTVAEARAFIDRVNAELRTSGIEASHARWIAATYINDDAEALTAIVASRSIAQTNRFIVESHRFDSIELPTDLARQISLLRTNARPAPPDPALRLETTQLAAQLAGMYGKGKYCVGGDPKQCLGIDDLDVRMAKARDAGQLLDLWKGWHAVGVAMRPKYARFVELSNQGSRELGVADTGALWRSRYDMPGKQFSEELERTWKQLQPLYEELHAYVRFKLIQKYGQAARRADGMIPAHLLGNMWAQEWGNIYDLVAPASAPPTYDLEAALNRQIPHATSSDHDEQLEAAKALARYGDSFYQSLGLDPLPASFYQRSQFIRPRDRDVDCHASAWDVDGDLDLRVKMCIHIDADNFETVHHEEGHNEYQRAYSKLPYLFRGGANDGFHEAIGDSIALSITPEYLRQLHLIDTIPPPAADIPLQLRTALDKVAFLPFGLLIDKWRWQVFSGETRPEDYNKAWWELREKYQGVAPPVARTEADFDPGAKNHIPANVPYARYYLARIYQFQFYKAMCDASGYKGPLNRCSFFGSKAAGAKLKTMLEAGASQPWQVTLKQMTGEDHLDANPLIEYFQPLYVWLKEQNAANKSKPGWRPAANPMGS
;
A
#
# COMPACT_ATOMS: atom_id res chain seq x y z
N MET A 1 -16.30 -70.15 60.50
CA MET A 1 -17.52 -69.77 59.78
C MET A 1 -17.91 -68.35 60.21
N LYS A 2 -17.65 -67.39 59.39
CA LYS A 2 -18.14 -66.02 59.54
C LYS A 2 -18.64 -65.57 58.17
N PRO A 3 -19.83 -65.05 58.03
CA PRO A 3 -20.37 -64.61 56.72
C PRO A 3 -19.91 -63.19 56.43
N THR A 4 -19.42 -62.99 55.23
CA THR A 4 -19.01 -61.69 54.68
C THR A 4 -20.26 -61.00 54.10
N PHE A 5 -20.63 -59.84 54.58
CA PHE A 5 -21.68 -58.99 54.02
C PHE A 5 -21.08 -58.20 52.82
N LEU A 6 -21.67 -58.39 51.66
CA LEU A 6 -21.41 -57.65 50.45
C LEU A 6 -22.37 -56.44 50.41
N ALA A 7 -21.85 -55.23 50.58
CA ALA A 7 -22.65 -54.00 50.42
C ALA A 7 -22.64 -53.55 48.95
N LEU A 8 -23.81 -53.58 48.32
CA LEU A 8 -24.02 -52.94 47.01
C LEU A 8 -24.07 -51.41 47.18
N VAL A 9 -23.09 -50.73 46.63
CA VAL A 9 -23.14 -49.25 46.48
C VAL A 9 -23.76 -48.96 45.11
N THR A 10 -25.03 -48.55 45.13
CA THR A 10 -25.74 -47.99 43.96
C THR A 10 -25.28 -46.54 43.74
N SER A 11 -24.40 -46.31 42.77
CA SER A 11 -24.05 -44.98 42.31
C SER A 11 -25.21 -44.39 41.50
N ALA A 12 -25.92 -43.45 42.09
CA ALA A 12 -26.87 -42.60 41.36
C ALA A 12 -26.11 -41.65 40.45
N LEU A 13 -26.11 -41.88 39.14
CA LEU A 13 -25.70 -40.91 38.12
C LEU A 13 -26.71 -39.74 38.15
N VAL A 14 -26.36 -38.65 38.83
CA VAL A 14 -27.04 -37.36 38.68
C VAL A 14 -26.66 -36.84 37.31
N GLY A 15 -27.55 -37.00 36.33
CA GLY A 15 -27.42 -36.35 35.04
C GLY A 15 -27.44 -34.84 35.23
N ALA A 16 -26.31 -34.20 35.06
CA ALA A 16 -26.24 -32.77 34.95
C ALA A 16 -27.03 -32.37 33.70
N GLN A 17 -28.25 -31.92 33.85
CA GLN A 17 -29.02 -31.26 32.81
C GLN A 17 -28.24 -29.98 32.47
N ALA A 18 -27.70 -29.88 31.23
CA ALA A 18 -27.16 -28.65 30.70
C ALA A 18 -28.27 -27.59 30.75
N VAL A 19 -28.09 -26.60 31.62
CA VAL A 19 -28.98 -25.43 31.66
C VAL A 19 -28.93 -24.81 30.28
N PRO A 20 -30.07 -24.62 29.57
CA PRO A 20 -30.04 -23.95 28.27
C PRO A 20 -29.40 -22.58 28.46
N GLN A 21 -28.28 -22.36 27.82
CA GLN A 21 -27.61 -21.06 27.85
C GLN A 21 -28.60 -20.06 27.22
N ALA A 22 -29.03 -19.05 27.99
CA ALA A 22 -29.98 -18.06 27.51
C ALA A 22 -29.41 -17.39 26.24
N LYS A 23 -30.25 -17.15 25.25
CA LYS A 23 -29.80 -16.43 24.04
C LYS A 23 -29.24 -15.09 24.43
N PRO A 24 -28.09 -14.70 23.86
CA PRO A 24 -27.49 -13.40 24.15
C PRO A 24 -28.44 -12.27 23.72
N THR A 25 -28.32 -11.12 24.36
CA THR A 25 -29.14 -9.93 24.09
C THR A 25 -28.36 -8.84 23.36
N VAL A 26 -29.08 -7.92 22.72
CA VAL A 26 -28.47 -6.71 22.11
C VAL A 26 -27.74 -5.86 23.16
N ALA A 27 -28.25 -5.79 24.39
CA ALA A 27 -27.59 -5.07 25.49
C ALA A 27 -26.23 -5.68 25.86
N GLU A 28 -26.14 -7.02 25.91
CA GLU A 28 -24.87 -7.71 26.12
C GLU A 28 -23.90 -7.52 24.96
N ALA A 29 -24.38 -7.49 23.70
CA ALA A 29 -23.56 -7.20 22.53
C ALA A 29 -22.99 -5.77 22.61
N ARG A 30 -23.80 -4.79 23.03
CA ARG A 30 -23.33 -3.41 23.21
C ARG A 30 -22.28 -3.31 24.31
N ALA A 31 -22.54 -3.89 25.48
CA ALA A 31 -21.55 -3.91 26.57
C ALA A 31 -20.23 -4.61 26.17
N PHE A 32 -20.32 -5.67 25.37
CA PHE A 32 -19.14 -6.35 24.80
C PHE A 32 -18.36 -5.41 23.90
N ILE A 33 -19.01 -4.74 22.93
CA ILE A 33 -18.35 -3.83 21.99
C ILE A 33 -17.77 -2.59 22.68
N ASP A 34 -18.46 -2.04 23.68
CA ASP A 34 -17.95 -0.92 24.48
C ASP A 34 -16.65 -1.30 25.21
N ARG A 35 -16.61 -2.50 25.81
CA ARG A 35 -15.41 -3.07 26.42
C ARG A 35 -14.29 -3.28 25.39
N VAL A 36 -14.61 -3.87 24.21
CA VAL A 36 -13.65 -4.09 23.12
C VAL A 36 -13.03 -2.77 22.66
N ASN A 37 -13.83 -1.74 22.44
CA ASN A 37 -13.34 -0.41 22.05
C ASN A 37 -12.39 0.18 23.09
N ALA A 38 -12.73 0.09 24.37
CA ALA A 38 -11.91 0.62 25.46
C ALA A 38 -10.57 -0.12 25.59
N GLU A 39 -10.60 -1.45 25.58
CA GLU A 39 -9.41 -2.27 25.73
C GLU A 39 -8.50 -2.18 24.49
N LEU A 40 -9.05 -2.19 23.27
CA LEU A 40 -8.27 -2.05 22.04
C LEU A 40 -7.68 -0.64 21.90
N ARG A 41 -8.36 0.40 22.36
CA ARG A 41 -7.79 1.75 22.40
C ARG A 41 -6.56 1.78 23.29
N THR A 42 -6.62 1.22 24.49
CA THR A 42 -5.49 1.19 25.43
C THR A 42 -4.30 0.43 24.84
N SER A 43 -4.52 -0.80 24.36
CA SER A 43 -3.45 -1.61 23.78
C SER A 43 -2.93 -1.04 22.44
N GLY A 44 -3.78 -0.32 21.69
CA GLY A 44 -3.40 0.38 20.47
C GLY A 44 -2.43 1.53 20.73
N ILE A 45 -2.67 2.31 21.79
CA ILE A 45 -1.77 3.39 22.23
C ILE A 45 -0.41 2.81 22.65
N GLU A 46 -0.40 1.76 23.48
CA GLU A 46 0.84 1.07 23.86
C GLU A 46 1.62 0.59 22.62
N ALA A 47 0.93 -0.01 21.66
CA ALA A 47 1.53 -0.51 20.42
C ALA A 47 2.04 0.64 19.54
N SER A 48 1.37 1.80 19.50
CA SER A 48 1.82 2.97 18.75
C SER A 48 3.10 3.56 19.34
N HIS A 49 3.19 3.69 20.66
CA HIS A 49 4.43 4.12 21.33
C HIS A 49 5.60 3.16 21.05
N ALA A 50 5.39 1.85 21.22
CA ALA A 50 6.45 0.85 20.98
C ALA A 50 6.95 0.91 19.52
N ARG A 51 6.04 0.97 18.54
CA ARG A 51 6.40 1.09 17.11
C ARG A 51 7.08 2.42 16.79
N TRP A 52 6.64 3.53 17.39
CA TRP A 52 7.29 4.82 17.23
C TRP A 52 8.75 4.78 17.69
N ILE A 53 9.00 4.21 18.88
CA ILE A 53 10.36 4.04 19.40
C ILE A 53 11.18 3.16 18.46
N ALA A 54 10.64 2.01 18.03
CA ALA A 54 11.35 1.09 17.13
C ALA A 54 11.68 1.72 15.77
N ALA A 55 10.87 2.68 15.28
CA ALA A 55 11.11 3.37 14.02
C ALA A 55 12.06 4.57 14.14
N THR A 56 12.11 5.24 15.32
CA THR A 56 12.87 6.48 15.54
C THR A 56 14.09 6.31 16.44
N TYR A 57 14.28 5.13 17.00
CA TYR A 57 15.43 4.74 17.83
C TYR A 57 15.66 3.25 17.70
N ILE A 58 16.30 2.85 16.59
CA ILE A 58 16.49 1.45 16.20
C ILE A 58 17.56 0.81 17.07
N ASN A 59 17.17 -0.18 17.89
CA ASN A 59 18.06 -1.05 18.66
C ASN A 59 17.33 -2.32 19.09
N ASP A 60 18.08 -3.30 19.58
CA ASP A 60 17.56 -4.62 19.96
C ASP A 60 16.44 -4.54 21.02
N ASP A 61 16.54 -3.62 21.99
CA ASP A 61 15.53 -3.44 23.04
C ASP A 61 14.21 -2.89 22.50
N ALA A 62 14.27 -1.92 21.58
CA ALA A 62 13.10 -1.35 20.92
C ALA A 62 12.38 -2.39 20.06
N GLU A 63 13.14 -3.22 19.34
CA GLU A 63 12.59 -4.35 18.56
C GLU A 63 11.95 -5.40 19.47
N ALA A 64 12.62 -5.79 20.57
CA ALA A 64 12.10 -6.74 21.53
C ALA A 64 10.81 -6.25 22.20
N LEU A 65 10.77 -4.98 22.63
CA LEU A 65 9.58 -4.37 23.21
C LEU A 65 8.40 -4.39 22.23
N THR A 66 8.65 -4.02 20.98
CA THR A 66 7.63 -4.01 19.94
C THR A 66 7.07 -5.41 19.68
N ALA A 67 7.92 -6.43 19.66
CA ALA A 67 7.51 -7.83 19.50
C ALA A 67 6.62 -8.31 20.65
N ILE A 68 6.96 -7.97 21.90
CA ILE A 68 6.17 -8.32 23.11
C ILE A 68 4.78 -7.66 23.02
N VAL A 69 4.72 -6.37 22.72
CA VAL A 69 3.46 -5.62 22.65
C VAL A 69 2.60 -6.13 21.49
N ALA A 70 3.19 -6.39 20.33
CA ALA A 70 2.48 -6.95 19.17
C ALA A 70 1.88 -8.33 19.49
N SER A 71 2.63 -9.21 20.16
CA SER A 71 2.15 -10.55 20.55
C SER A 71 0.94 -10.46 21.49
N ARG A 72 0.98 -9.56 22.50
CA ARG A 72 -0.17 -9.32 23.41
C ARG A 72 -1.39 -8.78 22.65
N SER A 73 -1.21 -7.82 21.77
CA SER A 73 -2.27 -7.22 20.97
C SER A 73 -2.96 -8.25 20.06
N ILE A 74 -2.19 -9.15 19.42
CA ILE A 74 -2.75 -10.24 18.61
C ILE A 74 -3.58 -11.20 19.46
N ALA A 75 -3.07 -11.64 20.59
CA ALA A 75 -3.78 -12.54 21.50
C ALA A 75 -5.09 -11.93 22.01
N GLN A 76 -5.08 -10.64 22.36
CA GLN A 76 -6.25 -9.89 22.80
C GLN A 76 -7.31 -9.81 21.69
N THR A 77 -6.92 -9.42 20.49
CA THR A 77 -7.83 -9.30 19.35
C THR A 77 -8.47 -10.65 19.01
N ASN A 78 -7.68 -11.73 18.94
CA ASN A 78 -8.19 -13.06 18.64
C ASN A 78 -9.17 -13.55 19.72
N ARG A 79 -8.92 -13.27 21.00
CA ARG A 79 -9.88 -13.56 22.09
C ARG A 79 -11.22 -12.85 21.87
N PHE A 80 -11.21 -11.57 21.50
CA PHE A 80 -12.44 -10.83 21.21
C PHE A 80 -13.17 -11.35 19.99
N ILE A 81 -12.44 -11.78 18.94
CA ILE A 81 -13.05 -12.39 17.76
C ILE A 81 -13.81 -13.66 18.16
N VAL A 82 -13.18 -14.57 18.90
CA VAL A 82 -13.82 -15.80 19.38
C VAL A 82 -15.05 -15.47 20.24
N GLU A 83 -14.93 -14.54 21.20
CA GLU A 83 -16.04 -14.14 22.06
C GLU A 83 -17.20 -13.52 21.26
N SER A 84 -16.92 -12.82 20.15
CA SER A 84 -17.93 -12.16 19.32
C SER A 84 -18.91 -13.14 18.68
N HIS A 85 -18.52 -14.42 18.45
CA HIS A 85 -19.38 -15.42 17.81
C HIS A 85 -20.60 -15.81 18.63
N ARG A 86 -20.61 -15.54 19.94
CA ARG A 86 -21.81 -15.77 20.75
C ARG A 86 -23.03 -14.94 20.31
N PHE A 87 -22.80 -13.85 19.55
CA PHE A 87 -23.84 -12.96 19.03
C PHE A 87 -24.35 -13.33 17.64
N ASP A 88 -23.86 -14.41 17.01
CA ASP A 88 -24.26 -14.81 15.66
C ASP A 88 -25.74 -15.24 15.56
N SER A 89 -26.35 -15.57 16.71
CA SER A 89 -27.73 -16.04 16.77
C SER A 89 -28.80 -14.96 16.96
N ILE A 90 -28.38 -13.68 17.01
CA ILE A 90 -29.28 -12.53 17.22
C ILE A 90 -29.12 -11.48 16.12
N GLU A 91 -30.21 -10.79 15.81
CA GLU A 91 -30.19 -9.62 14.95
C GLU A 91 -29.61 -8.42 15.72
N LEU A 92 -28.60 -7.81 15.17
CA LEU A 92 -27.89 -6.67 15.77
C LEU A 92 -28.24 -5.36 15.07
N PRO A 93 -28.34 -4.25 15.80
CA PRO A 93 -28.34 -2.91 15.22
C PRO A 93 -27.12 -2.72 14.28
N THR A 94 -27.31 -1.96 13.21
CA THR A 94 -26.31 -1.80 12.14
C THR A 94 -24.93 -1.36 12.65
N ASP A 95 -24.89 -0.46 13.63
CA ASP A 95 -23.65 0.03 14.26
C ASP A 95 -22.89 -1.08 14.99
N LEU A 96 -23.59 -1.95 15.72
CA LEU A 96 -22.98 -3.08 16.41
C LEU A 96 -22.53 -4.18 15.44
N ALA A 97 -23.39 -4.50 14.47
CA ALA A 97 -23.07 -5.48 13.43
C ALA A 97 -21.80 -5.05 12.67
N ARG A 98 -21.67 -3.75 12.33
CA ARG A 98 -20.51 -3.19 11.65
C ARG A 98 -19.24 -3.31 12.50
N GLN A 99 -19.29 -2.96 13.79
CA GLN A 99 -18.13 -3.06 14.67
C GLN A 99 -17.67 -4.52 14.86
N ILE A 100 -18.60 -5.46 15.01
CA ILE A 100 -18.28 -6.90 15.08
C ILE A 100 -17.63 -7.37 13.77
N SER A 101 -18.14 -6.95 12.62
CA SER A 101 -17.56 -7.27 11.33
C SER A 101 -16.13 -6.76 11.20
N LEU A 102 -15.88 -5.50 11.54
CA LEU A 102 -14.53 -4.90 11.52
C LEU A 102 -13.57 -5.59 12.50
N LEU A 103 -14.03 -5.95 13.71
CA LEU A 103 -13.24 -6.72 14.66
C LEU A 103 -12.78 -8.05 14.04
N ARG A 104 -13.70 -8.79 13.41
CA ARG A 104 -13.43 -10.12 12.80
C ARG A 104 -12.51 -10.04 11.58
N THR A 105 -12.68 -9.03 10.74
CA THR A 105 -11.84 -8.87 9.54
C THR A 105 -10.42 -8.41 9.85
N ASN A 106 -10.15 -7.86 11.05
CA ASN A 106 -8.81 -7.52 11.51
C ASN A 106 -8.01 -8.72 12.07
N ALA A 107 -8.55 -9.92 11.98
CA ALA A 107 -7.89 -11.15 12.42
C ALA A 107 -6.51 -11.34 11.76
N ARG A 108 -5.57 -11.84 12.56
CA ARG A 108 -4.27 -12.35 12.08
C ARG A 108 -4.30 -13.88 12.20
N PRO A 109 -4.48 -14.60 11.08
CA PRO A 109 -4.72 -16.03 11.13
C PRO A 109 -3.47 -16.78 11.58
N ALA A 110 -3.61 -17.58 12.62
CA ALA A 110 -2.62 -18.53 13.10
C ALA A 110 -3.35 -19.69 13.77
N PRO A 111 -2.83 -20.94 13.74
CA PRO A 111 -3.45 -22.07 14.39
C PRO A 111 -3.65 -21.84 15.90
N PRO A 112 -4.72 -22.41 16.52
CA PRO A 112 -4.94 -22.28 17.95
C PRO A 112 -3.90 -23.05 18.79
N ASP A 113 -3.31 -24.11 18.22
CA ASP A 113 -2.23 -24.85 18.87
C ASP A 113 -1.03 -23.94 19.15
N PRO A 114 -0.52 -23.87 20.40
CA PRO A 114 0.56 -22.97 20.78
C PRO A 114 1.85 -23.19 20.00
N ALA A 115 2.21 -24.46 19.68
CA ALA A 115 3.44 -24.79 18.97
C ALA A 115 3.33 -24.36 17.49
N LEU A 116 2.19 -24.65 16.83
CA LEU A 116 1.96 -24.25 15.44
C LEU A 116 1.82 -22.72 15.31
N ARG A 117 1.22 -22.05 16.29
CA ARG A 117 1.16 -20.59 16.33
C ARG A 117 2.54 -19.97 16.46
N LEU A 118 3.39 -20.54 17.31
CA LEU A 118 4.79 -20.10 17.45
C LEU A 118 5.55 -20.33 16.13
N GLU A 119 5.41 -21.50 15.51
CA GLU A 119 5.99 -21.81 14.21
C GLU A 119 5.55 -20.78 13.14
N THR A 120 4.26 -20.44 13.08
CA THR A 120 3.74 -19.44 12.15
C THR A 120 4.40 -18.08 12.34
N THR A 121 4.54 -17.64 13.58
CA THR A 121 5.18 -16.35 13.92
C THR A 121 6.67 -16.36 13.58
N GLN A 122 7.36 -17.47 13.88
CA GLN A 122 8.77 -17.64 13.55
C GLN A 122 9.01 -17.66 12.04
N LEU A 123 8.16 -18.35 11.27
CA LEU A 123 8.26 -18.35 9.80
C LEU A 123 8.04 -16.96 9.23
N ALA A 124 7.06 -16.21 9.72
CA ALA A 124 6.83 -14.84 9.29
C ALA A 124 8.05 -13.94 9.56
N ALA A 125 8.62 -14.02 10.76
CA ALA A 125 9.83 -13.27 11.12
C ALA A 125 11.05 -13.70 10.29
N GLN A 126 11.23 -15.02 10.06
CA GLN A 126 12.32 -15.54 9.24
C GLN A 126 12.22 -15.09 7.79
N LEU A 127 11.02 -15.13 7.18
CA LEU A 127 10.79 -14.70 5.80
C LEU A 127 11.09 -13.19 5.63
N ALA A 128 10.60 -12.37 6.54
CA ALA A 128 10.89 -10.93 6.55
C ALA A 128 12.39 -10.67 6.77
N GLY A 129 13.03 -11.39 7.71
CA GLY A 129 14.46 -11.29 7.98
C GLY A 129 15.34 -11.75 6.82
N MET A 130 14.94 -12.81 6.09
CA MET A 130 15.65 -13.26 4.89
C MET A 130 15.64 -12.20 3.79
N TYR A 131 14.51 -11.52 3.61
CA TYR A 131 14.41 -10.40 2.69
C TYR A 131 15.29 -9.22 3.14
N GLY A 132 15.13 -8.74 4.37
CA GLY A 132 15.85 -7.58 4.89
C GLY A 132 17.37 -7.77 4.99
N LYS A 133 17.84 -9.01 5.23
CA LYS A 133 19.26 -9.37 5.27
C LYS A 133 19.81 -9.81 3.91
N GLY A 134 18.94 -9.90 2.89
CA GLY A 134 19.31 -10.31 1.53
C GLY A 134 20.39 -9.39 0.96
N LYS A 135 21.42 -9.99 0.34
CA LYS A 135 22.48 -9.25 -0.32
C LYS A 135 22.86 -9.92 -1.63
N TYR A 136 23.28 -9.12 -2.57
CA TYR A 136 23.92 -9.56 -3.80
C TYR A 136 25.30 -8.92 -3.93
N CYS A 137 26.33 -9.74 -4.20
CA CYS A 137 27.69 -9.25 -4.43
C CYS A 137 27.87 -9.02 -5.94
N VAL A 138 27.86 -7.77 -6.36
CA VAL A 138 27.90 -7.36 -7.77
C VAL A 138 29.15 -7.90 -8.46
N GLY A 139 28.96 -8.57 -9.59
CA GLY A 139 30.07 -9.21 -10.31
C GLY A 139 30.81 -10.31 -9.54
N GLY A 140 30.22 -10.82 -8.43
CA GLY A 140 30.84 -11.84 -7.56
C GLY A 140 31.92 -11.29 -6.61
N ASP A 141 32.08 -9.96 -6.50
CA ASP A 141 33.06 -9.33 -5.62
C ASP A 141 32.53 -9.29 -4.16
N PRO A 142 33.18 -10.00 -3.20
CA PRO A 142 32.76 -9.99 -1.79
C PRO A 142 32.80 -8.61 -1.12
N LYS A 143 33.51 -7.65 -1.71
CA LYS A 143 33.59 -6.26 -1.23
C LYS A 143 32.41 -5.39 -1.72
N GLN A 144 31.64 -5.89 -2.68
CA GLN A 144 30.51 -5.19 -3.28
C GLN A 144 29.18 -5.91 -3.02
N CYS A 145 29.00 -6.44 -1.82
CA CYS A 145 27.74 -7.07 -1.41
C CYS A 145 26.77 -6.01 -0.90
N LEU A 146 25.71 -5.76 -1.66
CA LEU A 146 24.73 -4.71 -1.48
C LEU A 146 23.37 -5.28 -1.08
N GLY A 147 22.64 -4.56 -0.23
CA GLY A 147 21.22 -4.79 0.05
C GLY A 147 20.33 -4.25 -1.05
N ILE A 148 19.01 -4.44 -0.88
CA ILE A 148 18.03 -4.04 -1.90
C ILE A 148 18.05 -2.54 -2.21
N ASP A 149 18.15 -1.69 -1.19
CA ASP A 149 18.11 -0.23 -1.37
C ASP A 149 19.26 0.26 -2.25
N ASP A 150 20.49 -0.22 -1.98
CA ASP A 150 21.65 0.12 -2.79
C ASP A 150 21.58 -0.46 -4.21
N LEU A 151 21.01 -1.68 -4.35
CA LEU A 151 20.83 -2.32 -5.66
C LEU A 151 19.78 -1.57 -6.49
N ASP A 152 18.68 -1.13 -5.87
CA ASP A 152 17.62 -0.38 -6.56
C ASP A 152 18.13 1.00 -7.03
N VAL A 153 18.89 1.71 -6.19
CA VAL A 153 19.56 2.96 -6.57
C VAL A 153 20.54 2.74 -7.74
N ARG A 154 21.31 1.63 -7.75
CA ARG A 154 22.19 1.29 -8.87
C ARG A 154 21.39 0.98 -10.14
N MET A 155 20.32 0.20 -10.01
CA MET A 155 19.45 -0.16 -11.13
C MET A 155 18.77 1.07 -11.74
N ALA A 156 18.30 2.01 -10.91
CA ALA A 156 17.69 3.26 -11.35
C ALA A 156 18.65 4.09 -12.24
N LYS A 157 19.95 4.08 -11.94
CA LYS A 157 20.99 4.86 -12.65
C LYS A 157 21.67 4.09 -13.80
N ALA A 158 21.64 2.76 -13.78
CA ALA A 158 22.31 1.94 -14.79
C ALA A 158 21.62 2.07 -16.17
N ARG A 159 22.44 2.09 -17.23
CA ARG A 159 21.97 2.18 -18.62
C ARG A 159 22.63 1.13 -19.54
N ASP A 160 23.37 0.20 -18.98
CA ASP A 160 23.90 -0.97 -19.67
C ASP A 160 23.03 -2.20 -19.42
N ALA A 161 22.58 -2.87 -20.48
CA ALA A 161 21.65 -4.00 -20.37
C ALA A 161 22.25 -5.20 -19.62
N GLY A 162 23.55 -5.43 -19.75
CA GLY A 162 24.24 -6.52 -19.06
C GLY A 162 24.33 -6.26 -17.56
N GLN A 163 24.66 -5.04 -17.18
CA GLN A 163 24.68 -4.61 -15.76
C GLN A 163 23.28 -4.70 -15.14
N LEU A 164 22.24 -4.21 -15.85
CA LEU A 164 20.85 -4.31 -15.38
C LEU A 164 20.42 -5.76 -15.18
N LEU A 165 20.83 -6.66 -16.09
CA LEU A 165 20.54 -8.09 -15.99
C LEU A 165 21.26 -8.73 -14.79
N ASP A 166 22.51 -8.37 -14.52
CA ASP A 166 23.30 -8.86 -13.39
C ASP A 166 22.66 -8.46 -12.06
N LEU A 167 22.31 -7.19 -11.88
CA LEU A 167 21.61 -6.67 -10.70
C LEU A 167 20.27 -7.39 -10.49
N TRP A 168 19.48 -7.52 -11.54
CA TRP A 168 18.18 -8.18 -11.48
C TRP A 168 18.29 -9.65 -11.06
N LYS A 169 19.17 -10.43 -11.72
CA LYS A 169 19.42 -11.84 -11.39
C LYS A 169 19.91 -12.01 -9.95
N GLY A 170 20.82 -11.15 -9.55
CA GLY A 170 21.42 -11.19 -8.23
C GLY A 170 20.40 -11.04 -7.11
N TRP A 171 19.51 -10.05 -7.23
CA TRP A 171 18.46 -9.86 -6.23
C TRP A 171 17.38 -10.95 -6.25
N HIS A 172 16.93 -11.37 -7.43
CA HIS A 172 15.89 -12.41 -7.52
C HIS A 172 16.34 -13.76 -6.99
N ALA A 173 17.65 -14.04 -6.94
CA ALA A 173 18.19 -15.25 -6.30
C ALA A 173 17.97 -15.28 -4.77
N VAL A 174 17.78 -14.13 -4.11
CA VAL A 174 17.50 -14.06 -2.66
C VAL A 174 16.20 -14.78 -2.31
N GLY A 175 15.21 -14.78 -3.20
CA GLY A 175 13.92 -15.43 -3.00
C GLY A 175 13.98 -16.96 -2.89
N VAL A 176 14.94 -17.62 -3.55
CA VAL A 176 14.99 -19.08 -3.69
C VAL A 176 14.89 -19.80 -2.34
N ALA A 177 15.69 -19.39 -1.35
CA ALA A 177 15.71 -20.00 -0.03
C ALA A 177 14.43 -19.76 0.80
N MET A 178 13.59 -18.83 0.39
CA MET A 178 12.31 -18.49 1.07
C MET A 178 11.19 -19.47 0.71
N ARG A 179 11.22 -20.07 -0.49
CA ARG A 179 10.13 -20.86 -1.06
C ARG A 179 9.56 -21.94 -0.12
N PRO A 180 10.34 -22.87 0.46
CA PRO A 180 9.80 -23.91 1.35
C PRO A 180 9.19 -23.34 2.63
N LYS A 181 9.79 -22.27 3.17
CA LYS A 181 9.26 -21.57 4.35
C LYS A 181 7.96 -20.84 4.04
N TYR A 182 7.85 -20.23 2.86
CA TYR A 182 6.64 -19.56 2.41
C TYR A 182 5.48 -20.55 2.21
N ALA A 183 5.74 -21.71 1.59
CA ALA A 183 4.74 -22.76 1.44
C ALA A 183 4.22 -23.26 2.81
N ARG A 184 5.12 -23.49 3.79
CA ARG A 184 4.70 -23.86 5.16
C ARG A 184 3.94 -22.75 5.87
N PHE A 185 4.36 -21.50 5.69
CA PHE A 185 3.63 -20.34 6.24
C PHE A 185 2.20 -20.24 5.67
N VAL A 186 2.02 -20.46 4.37
CA VAL A 186 0.70 -20.49 3.71
C VAL A 186 -0.19 -21.57 4.31
N GLU A 187 0.34 -22.80 4.51
CA GLU A 187 -0.39 -23.91 5.12
C GLU A 187 -0.91 -23.54 6.52
N LEU A 188 -0.03 -23.05 7.39
CA LEU A 188 -0.37 -22.69 8.77
C LEU A 188 -1.32 -21.47 8.83
N SER A 189 -1.10 -20.47 7.99
CA SER A 189 -1.96 -19.30 7.88
C SER A 189 -3.39 -19.70 7.45
N ASN A 190 -3.51 -20.62 6.49
CA ASN A 190 -4.79 -21.16 6.07
C ASN A 190 -5.46 -22.00 7.16
N GLN A 191 -4.69 -22.78 7.92
CA GLN A 191 -5.24 -23.49 9.07
C GLN A 191 -5.84 -22.49 10.07
N GLY A 192 -5.12 -21.41 10.41
CA GLY A 192 -5.64 -20.36 11.29
C GLY A 192 -6.87 -19.66 10.73
N SER A 193 -6.95 -19.45 9.42
CA SER A 193 -8.13 -18.84 8.78
C SER A 193 -9.37 -19.75 8.92
N ARG A 194 -9.22 -21.05 8.72
CA ARG A 194 -10.33 -22.01 8.89
C ARG A 194 -10.84 -22.06 10.32
N GLU A 195 -9.98 -21.95 11.31
CA GLU A 195 -10.38 -21.87 12.73
C GLU A 195 -11.17 -20.59 13.04
N LEU A 196 -11.00 -19.54 12.23
CA LEU A 196 -11.79 -18.31 12.29
C LEU A 196 -13.07 -18.37 11.43
N GLY A 197 -13.42 -19.54 10.88
CA GLY A 197 -14.60 -19.74 10.06
C GLY A 197 -14.47 -19.25 8.61
N VAL A 198 -13.23 -18.98 8.12
CA VAL A 198 -12.97 -18.50 6.78
C VAL A 198 -12.21 -19.56 5.99
N ALA A 199 -12.53 -19.74 4.71
CA ALA A 199 -11.98 -20.82 3.89
C ALA A 199 -10.44 -20.82 3.80
N ASP A 200 -9.85 -19.65 3.61
CA ASP A 200 -8.41 -19.42 3.48
C ASP A 200 -8.04 -17.98 3.81
N THR A 201 -6.74 -17.69 3.88
CA THR A 201 -6.22 -16.36 4.19
C THR A 201 -6.55 -15.34 3.10
N GLY A 202 -6.60 -15.74 1.83
CA GLY A 202 -6.99 -14.86 0.73
C GLY A 202 -8.47 -14.47 0.80
N ALA A 203 -9.34 -15.37 1.24
CA ALA A 203 -10.76 -15.08 1.50
C ALA A 203 -10.92 -14.11 2.67
N LEU A 204 -10.13 -14.29 3.76
CA LEU A 204 -10.09 -13.34 4.88
C LEU A 204 -9.67 -11.94 4.43
N TRP A 205 -8.66 -11.82 3.59
CA TRP A 205 -8.21 -10.51 3.10
C TRP A 205 -9.28 -9.82 2.25
N ARG A 206 -9.95 -10.58 1.36
CA ARG A 206 -11.02 -10.02 0.51
C ARG A 206 -12.27 -9.63 1.30
N SER A 207 -12.54 -10.27 2.44
CA SER A 207 -13.71 -9.93 3.27
C SER A 207 -13.65 -8.53 3.90
N ARG A 208 -12.47 -7.89 3.88
CA ARG A 208 -12.26 -6.51 4.38
C ARG A 208 -12.87 -5.42 3.51
N TYR A 209 -13.35 -5.77 2.30
CA TYR A 209 -13.82 -4.79 1.32
C TYR A 209 -15.34 -4.70 1.23
N ASP A 210 -16.07 -5.06 2.30
CA ASP A 210 -17.54 -4.91 2.42
C ASP A 210 -18.33 -5.50 1.24
N MET A 211 -17.85 -6.57 0.65
CA MET A 211 -18.50 -7.32 -0.43
C MET A 211 -18.01 -8.77 -0.49
N PRO A 212 -18.77 -9.68 -1.15
CA PRO A 212 -18.29 -11.03 -1.39
C PRO A 212 -16.95 -11.05 -2.13
N GLY A 213 -16.00 -11.89 -1.69
CA GLY A 213 -14.65 -11.90 -2.24
C GLY A 213 -14.57 -12.15 -3.76
N LYS A 214 -15.55 -12.90 -4.33
CA LYS A 214 -15.69 -13.06 -5.78
C LYS A 214 -16.05 -11.73 -6.46
N GLN A 215 -17.04 -11.03 -5.93
CA GLN A 215 -17.47 -9.71 -6.44
C GLN A 215 -16.33 -8.71 -6.37
N PHE A 216 -15.56 -8.70 -5.28
CA PHE A 216 -14.36 -7.85 -5.16
C PHE A 216 -13.34 -8.15 -6.26
N SER A 217 -13.07 -9.42 -6.53
CA SER A 217 -12.15 -9.82 -7.60
C SER A 217 -12.66 -9.40 -8.99
N GLU A 218 -13.98 -9.50 -9.24
CA GLU A 218 -14.63 -9.05 -10.47
C GLU A 218 -14.58 -7.53 -10.63
N GLU A 219 -14.71 -6.78 -9.54
CA GLU A 219 -14.61 -5.31 -9.53
C GLU A 219 -13.21 -4.84 -9.93
N LEU A 220 -12.16 -5.49 -9.40
CA LEU A 220 -10.78 -5.19 -9.80
C LEU A 220 -10.53 -5.51 -11.29
N GLU A 221 -11.05 -6.63 -11.78
CA GLU A 221 -10.95 -6.97 -13.21
C GLU A 221 -11.72 -5.98 -14.11
N ARG A 222 -12.88 -5.54 -13.67
CA ARG A 222 -13.68 -4.55 -14.40
C ARG A 222 -12.92 -3.24 -14.56
N THR A 223 -12.35 -2.73 -13.48
CA THR A 223 -11.56 -1.49 -13.51
C THR A 223 -10.27 -1.65 -14.31
N TRP A 224 -9.60 -2.81 -14.23
CA TRP A 224 -8.44 -3.09 -15.09
C TRP A 224 -8.80 -3.01 -16.58
N LYS A 225 -9.92 -3.60 -16.99
CA LYS A 225 -10.37 -3.54 -18.39
C LYS A 225 -10.63 -2.11 -18.87
N GLN A 226 -11.05 -1.20 -18.00
CA GLN A 226 -11.18 0.22 -18.35
C GLN A 226 -9.81 0.86 -18.58
N LEU A 227 -8.80 0.52 -17.77
CA LEU A 227 -7.45 1.11 -17.78
C LEU A 227 -6.52 0.51 -18.82
N GLN A 228 -6.74 -0.75 -19.18
CA GLN A 228 -5.85 -1.53 -20.06
C GLN A 228 -5.51 -0.80 -21.38
N PRO A 229 -6.45 -0.15 -22.10
CA PRO A 229 -6.11 0.57 -23.33
C PRO A 229 -5.08 1.70 -23.14
N LEU A 230 -5.18 2.47 -22.07
CA LEU A 230 -4.19 3.51 -21.75
C LEU A 230 -2.82 2.89 -21.41
N TYR A 231 -2.82 1.83 -20.60
CA TYR A 231 -1.61 1.11 -20.25
C TYR A 231 -0.92 0.51 -21.47
N GLU A 232 -1.66 -0.10 -22.37
CA GLU A 232 -1.10 -0.70 -23.59
C GLU A 232 -0.46 0.33 -24.52
N GLU A 233 -1.02 1.53 -24.62
CA GLU A 233 -0.39 2.62 -25.39
C GLU A 233 0.92 3.10 -24.72
N LEU A 234 0.93 3.26 -23.39
CA LEU A 234 2.15 3.58 -22.65
C LEU A 234 3.21 2.49 -22.83
N HIS A 235 2.82 1.23 -22.66
CA HIS A 235 3.70 0.07 -22.82
C HIS A 235 4.30 0.01 -24.25
N ALA A 236 3.50 0.23 -25.28
CA ALA A 236 3.96 0.20 -26.68
C ALA A 236 4.98 1.32 -26.95
N TYR A 237 4.73 2.52 -26.43
CA TYR A 237 5.66 3.65 -26.54
C TYR A 237 6.98 3.37 -25.82
N VAL A 238 6.92 2.94 -24.55
CA VAL A 238 8.11 2.60 -23.76
C VAL A 238 8.90 1.47 -24.42
N ARG A 239 8.24 0.40 -24.85
CA ARG A 239 8.87 -0.70 -25.59
C ARG A 239 9.62 -0.22 -26.83
N PHE A 240 9.02 0.66 -27.62
CA PHE A 240 9.66 1.23 -28.80
C PHE A 240 10.94 1.99 -28.43
N LYS A 241 10.90 2.84 -27.41
CA LYS A 241 12.05 3.60 -26.92
C LYS A 241 13.16 2.69 -26.39
N LEU A 242 12.80 1.65 -25.63
CA LEU A 242 13.77 0.70 -25.12
C LEU A 242 14.42 -0.13 -26.25
N ILE A 243 13.69 -0.47 -27.31
CA ILE A 243 14.27 -1.11 -28.50
C ILE A 243 15.24 -0.17 -29.21
N GLN A 244 14.94 1.13 -29.29
CA GLN A 244 15.88 2.12 -29.83
C GLN A 244 17.18 2.20 -29.01
N LYS A 245 17.07 2.12 -27.66
CA LYS A 245 18.21 2.21 -26.74
C LYS A 245 19.03 0.91 -26.70
N TYR A 246 18.37 -0.25 -26.55
CA TYR A 246 19.01 -1.52 -26.22
C TYR A 246 19.02 -2.54 -27.37
N GLY A 247 18.42 -2.22 -28.52
CA GLY A 247 18.41 -3.09 -29.69
C GLY A 247 17.83 -4.48 -29.43
N GLN A 248 18.62 -5.51 -29.68
CA GLN A 248 18.20 -6.91 -29.53
C GLN A 248 17.91 -7.30 -28.07
N ALA A 249 18.56 -6.69 -27.08
CA ALA A 249 18.31 -6.98 -25.68
C ALA A 249 16.87 -6.62 -25.22
N ALA A 250 16.25 -5.65 -25.91
CA ALA A 250 14.86 -5.26 -25.65
C ALA A 250 13.85 -5.86 -26.64
N ARG A 251 14.32 -6.46 -27.76
CA ARG A 251 13.45 -6.94 -28.83
C ARG A 251 12.96 -8.35 -28.55
N ARG A 252 11.63 -8.50 -28.39
CA ARG A 252 10.96 -9.79 -28.24
C ARG A 252 9.87 -9.96 -29.31
N ALA A 253 9.72 -11.18 -29.83
CA ALA A 253 8.70 -11.49 -30.81
C ALA A 253 7.27 -11.46 -30.28
N ASP A 254 7.11 -11.71 -28.97
CA ASP A 254 5.84 -11.66 -28.24
C ASP A 254 5.36 -10.23 -27.91
N GLY A 255 6.22 -9.23 -28.10
CA GLY A 255 5.92 -7.83 -27.82
C GLY A 255 6.00 -7.44 -26.34
N MET A 256 6.49 -8.31 -25.46
CA MET A 256 6.71 -8.00 -24.05
C MET A 256 8.03 -7.26 -23.83
N ILE A 257 8.16 -6.62 -22.67
CA ILE A 257 9.38 -5.92 -22.24
C ILE A 257 10.13 -6.81 -21.25
N PRO A 258 11.45 -7.05 -21.44
CA PRO A 258 12.27 -7.72 -20.43
C PRO A 258 12.32 -6.91 -19.11
N ALA A 259 11.98 -7.55 -17.98
CA ALA A 259 11.78 -6.89 -16.68
C ALA A 259 12.93 -5.99 -16.23
N HIS A 260 14.19 -6.40 -16.45
CA HIS A 260 15.39 -5.68 -16.02
C HIS A 260 15.62 -4.33 -16.71
N LEU A 261 14.93 -4.04 -17.84
CA LEU A 261 15.13 -2.81 -18.62
C LEU A 261 14.25 -1.64 -18.17
N LEU A 262 13.38 -1.86 -17.19
CA LEU A 262 12.38 -0.87 -16.75
C LEU A 262 12.85 0.02 -15.58
N GLY A 263 14.13 -0.08 -15.20
CA GLY A 263 14.75 0.83 -14.23
C GLY A 263 14.35 0.65 -12.76
N ASN A 264 13.56 -0.39 -12.46
CA ASN A 264 13.09 -0.74 -11.13
C ASN A 264 13.23 -2.25 -10.94
N MET A 265 13.67 -2.70 -9.76
CA MET A 265 14.00 -4.09 -9.48
C MET A 265 12.82 -5.05 -9.76
N TRP A 266 11.62 -4.59 -9.55
CA TRP A 266 10.39 -5.38 -9.77
C TRP A 266 9.64 -5.01 -11.05
N ALA A 267 10.15 -4.02 -11.79
CA ALA A 267 9.46 -3.43 -12.95
C ALA A 267 8.01 -2.98 -12.62
N GLN A 268 7.78 -2.55 -11.38
CA GLN A 268 6.47 -2.11 -10.89
C GLN A 268 6.15 -0.68 -11.32
N GLU A 269 7.16 0.17 -11.39
CA GLU A 269 7.14 1.58 -11.79
C GLU A 269 8.28 1.83 -12.76
N TRP A 270 8.11 2.78 -13.67
CA TRP A 270 9.07 3.01 -14.75
C TRP A 270 9.63 4.44 -14.74
N GLY A 271 9.44 5.20 -13.68
CA GLY A 271 9.90 6.58 -13.54
C GLY A 271 11.41 6.74 -13.76
N ASN A 272 12.21 5.76 -13.32
CA ASN A 272 13.66 5.78 -13.41
C ASN A 272 14.21 5.74 -14.86
N ILE A 273 13.40 5.40 -15.85
CA ILE A 273 13.78 5.43 -17.27
C ILE A 273 13.20 6.64 -18.03
N TYR A 274 12.71 7.66 -17.31
CA TYR A 274 12.11 8.83 -17.95
C TYR A 274 13.05 9.49 -18.97
N ASP A 275 14.34 9.57 -18.69
CA ASP A 275 15.36 10.11 -19.60
C ASP A 275 15.44 9.36 -20.94
N LEU A 276 15.14 8.07 -20.95
CA LEU A 276 15.13 7.24 -22.17
C LEU A 276 13.85 7.42 -23.01
N VAL A 277 12.77 7.82 -22.37
CA VAL A 277 11.44 7.86 -23.00
C VAL A 277 10.88 9.28 -23.15
N ALA A 278 11.54 10.28 -22.56
CA ALA A 278 11.12 11.68 -22.65
C ALA A 278 10.89 12.12 -24.10
N PRO A 279 9.91 13.02 -24.35
CA PRO A 279 9.70 13.62 -25.67
C PRO A 279 10.95 14.40 -26.12
N ALA A 280 11.34 14.27 -27.39
CA ALA A 280 12.55 14.89 -27.93
C ALA A 280 12.51 16.43 -27.94
N SER A 281 11.32 17.04 -27.94
CA SER A 281 11.10 18.48 -28.02
C SER A 281 10.10 18.93 -26.95
N ALA A 282 10.43 18.65 -25.66
CA ALA A 282 9.62 19.14 -24.56
C ALA A 282 9.90 20.65 -24.34
N PRO A 283 8.86 21.49 -24.21
CA PRO A 283 9.07 22.87 -23.75
C PRO A 283 9.65 22.87 -22.33
N PRO A 284 10.33 23.94 -21.92
CA PRO A 284 10.80 24.07 -20.54
C PRO A 284 9.62 23.93 -19.56
N THR A 285 9.85 23.15 -18.53
CA THR A 285 9.00 23.10 -17.34
C THR A 285 9.58 24.03 -16.27
N TYR A 286 9.13 23.90 -15.04
CA TYR A 286 9.69 24.62 -13.91
C TYR A 286 10.67 23.74 -13.15
N ASP A 287 11.57 24.39 -12.41
CA ASP A 287 12.46 23.74 -11.46
C ASP A 287 11.95 24.04 -10.03
N LEU A 288 11.14 23.10 -9.50
CA LEU A 288 10.53 23.24 -8.19
C LEU A 288 11.59 23.19 -7.07
N GLU A 289 12.60 22.33 -7.21
CA GLU A 289 13.68 22.22 -6.22
C GLU A 289 14.46 23.53 -6.10
N ALA A 290 14.87 24.13 -7.22
CA ALA A 290 15.51 25.44 -7.20
C ALA A 290 14.60 26.54 -6.63
N ALA A 291 13.29 26.47 -6.84
CA ALA A 291 12.33 27.43 -6.27
C ALA A 291 12.23 27.27 -4.75
N LEU A 292 12.10 26.06 -4.25
CA LEU A 292 12.05 25.74 -2.83
C LEU A 292 13.35 26.18 -2.12
N ASN A 293 14.51 25.88 -2.72
CA ASN A 293 15.81 26.28 -2.18
C ASN A 293 16.00 27.80 -2.12
N ARG A 294 15.30 28.59 -2.94
CA ARG A 294 15.29 30.06 -2.84
C ARG A 294 14.34 30.60 -1.78
N GLN A 295 13.21 29.93 -1.55
CA GLN A 295 12.16 30.44 -0.66
C GLN A 295 12.28 29.95 0.78
N ILE A 296 12.79 28.73 0.97
CA ILE A 296 12.92 28.13 2.31
C ILE A 296 14.25 28.58 2.92
N PRO A 297 14.24 29.30 4.06
CA PRO A 297 15.47 29.64 4.76
C PRO A 297 16.26 28.37 5.12
N HIS A 298 17.57 28.44 5.00
CA HIS A 298 18.49 27.35 5.35
C HIS A 298 18.32 26.05 4.53
N ALA A 299 17.64 26.09 3.38
CA ALA A 299 17.34 24.91 2.56
C ALA A 299 18.58 24.07 2.18
N THR A 300 19.75 24.72 2.03
CA THR A 300 21.02 24.08 1.67
C THR A 300 22.05 24.06 2.81
N SER A 301 21.61 24.33 4.04
CA SER A 301 22.50 24.33 5.21
C SER A 301 22.98 22.93 5.57
N SER A 302 24.20 22.84 6.08
CA SER A 302 24.76 21.64 6.71
C SER A 302 24.62 21.62 8.24
N ASP A 303 24.15 22.71 8.84
CA ASP A 303 23.85 22.79 10.26
C ASP A 303 22.57 22.02 10.58
N HIS A 304 22.55 21.22 11.66
CA HIS A 304 21.44 20.33 11.97
C HIS A 304 20.16 21.08 12.40
N ASP A 305 20.30 22.12 13.18
CA ASP A 305 19.14 22.87 13.66
C ASP A 305 18.52 23.70 12.53
N GLU A 306 19.36 24.26 11.66
CA GLU A 306 18.91 24.96 10.45
C GLU A 306 18.24 24.01 9.45
N GLN A 307 18.77 22.79 9.26
CA GLN A 307 18.11 21.75 8.47
C GLN A 307 16.73 21.38 9.04
N LEU A 308 16.61 21.28 10.37
CA LEU A 308 15.34 20.98 11.02
C LEU A 308 14.31 22.10 10.78
N GLU A 309 14.72 23.36 10.87
CA GLU A 309 13.81 24.49 10.59
C GLU A 309 13.43 24.56 9.10
N ALA A 310 14.35 24.26 8.18
CA ALA A 310 14.03 24.14 6.76
C ALA A 310 13.01 23.00 6.49
N ALA A 311 13.20 21.85 7.11
CA ALA A 311 12.29 20.72 6.98
C ALA A 311 10.88 21.04 7.53
N LYS A 312 10.79 21.72 8.70
CA LYS A 312 9.51 22.22 9.23
C LYS A 312 8.87 23.26 8.32
N ALA A 313 9.67 24.10 7.66
CA ALA A 313 9.16 25.07 6.70
C ALA A 313 8.56 24.37 5.48
N LEU A 314 9.17 23.27 5.01
CA LEU A 314 8.59 22.44 3.95
C LEU A 314 7.26 21.81 4.40
N ALA A 315 7.20 21.22 5.60
CA ALA A 315 5.98 20.63 6.14
C ALA A 315 4.82 21.65 6.24
N ARG A 316 5.12 22.92 6.54
CA ARG A 316 4.08 23.97 6.58
C ARG A 316 3.39 24.22 5.24
N TYR A 317 3.97 23.85 4.11
CA TYR A 317 3.25 23.91 2.82
C TYR A 317 2.09 22.91 2.77
N GLY A 318 2.30 21.67 3.23
CA GLY A 318 1.23 20.69 3.35
C GLY A 318 0.14 21.15 4.30
N ASP A 319 0.47 21.50 5.55
CA ASP A 319 -0.48 22.01 6.54
C ASP A 319 -1.27 23.23 6.01
N SER A 320 -0.61 24.17 5.31
CA SER A 320 -1.28 25.32 4.69
C SER A 320 -2.26 24.92 3.59
N PHE A 321 -1.98 23.84 2.85
CA PHE A 321 -2.89 23.31 1.86
C PHE A 321 -4.20 22.87 2.51
N TYR A 322 -4.12 22.04 3.57
CA TYR A 322 -5.32 21.56 4.28
C TYR A 322 -6.07 22.68 4.98
N GLN A 323 -5.37 23.65 5.59
CA GLN A 323 -6.00 24.86 6.14
C GLN A 323 -6.73 25.68 5.08
N SER A 324 -6.18 25.76 3.86
CA SER A 324 -6.84 26.46 2.74
C SER A 324 -8.17 25.85 2.39
N LEU A 325 -8.34 24.54 2.59
CA LEU A 325 -9.58 23.79 2.40
C LEU A 325 -10.59 24.01 3.56
N GLY A 326 -10.14 24.53 4.70
CA GLY A 326 -10.98 24.77 5.88
C GLY A 326 -10.87 23.72 6.97
N LEU A 327 -9.81 22.90 6.92
CA LEU A 327 -9.44 22.07 8.05
C LEU A 327 -8.66 22.91 9.08
N ASP A 328 -8.62 22.47 10.32
CA ASP A 328 -7.87 23.15 11.36
C ASP A 328 -6.35 22.95 11.18
N PRO A 329 -5.50 23.89 11.61
CA PRO A 329 -4.05 23.70 11.56
C PRO A 329 -3.61 22.47 12.38
N LEU A 330 -2.52 21.84 11.97
CA LEU A 330 -1.90 20.79 12.76
C LEU A 330 -1.45 21.33 14.12
N PRO A 331 -1.58 20.57 15.22
CA PRO A 331 -1.25 21.06 16.55
C PRO A 331 0.24 21.38 16.69
N ALA A 332 0.59 22.31 17.58
CA ALA A 332 1.99 22.66 17.84
C ALA A 332 2.87 21.45 18.23
N SER A 333 2.26 20.44 18.88
CA SER A 333 2.91 19.16 19.20
C SER A 333 3.38 18.38 17.96
N PHE A 334 2.72 18.54 16.81
CA PHE A 334 3.14 17.95 15.54
C PHE A 334 4.57 18.39 15.19
N TYR A 335 4.82 19.71 15.17
CA TYR A 335 6.14 20.26 14.86
C TYR A 335 7.21 20.01 15.95
N GLN A 336 6.80 19.67 17.17
CA GLN A 336 7.70 19.40 18.30
C GLN A 336 8.08 17.92 18.40
N ARG A 337 7.18 17.00 18.02
CA ARG A 337 7.31 15.56 18.28
C ARG A 337 7.58 14.73 17.03
N SER A 338 7.36 15.28 15.83
CA SER A 338 7.65 14.61 14.57
C SER A 338 9.16 14.43 14.35
N GLN A 339 9.52 13.39 13.62
CA GLN A 339 10.88 13.14 13.14
C GLN A 339 10.99 13.69 11.70
N PHE A 340 11.44 14.92 11.54
CA PHE A 340 11.52 15.58 10.22
C PHE A 340 12.84 15.33 9.47
N ILE A 341 13.93 15.13 10.18
CA ILE A 341 15.27 14.91 9.58
C ILE A 341 15.95 13.71 10.25
N ARG A 342 16.95 13.15 9.59
CA ARG A 342 17.76 12.07 10.17
C ARG A 342 18.57 12.62 11.37
N PRO A 343 18.42 12.06 12.58
CA PRO A 343 19.23 12.42 13.72
C PRO A 343 20.69 11.96 13.52
N ARG A 344 21.64 12.60 14.23
CA ARG A 344 23.06 12.28 14.13
C ARG A 344 23.53 11.25 15.16
N ASP A 345 22.72 10.99 16.19
CA ASP A 345 23.08 10.23 17.40
C ASP A 345 22.46 8.82 17.43
N ARG A 346 21.62 8.48 16.47
CA ARG A 346 20.92 7.18 16.43
C ARG A 346 20.47 6.80 15.03
N ASP A 347 20.24 5.52 14.82
CA ASP A 347 19.61 5.01 13.61
C ASP A 347 18.10 5.16 13.66
N VAL A 348 17.53 5.57 12.52
CA VAL A 348 16.09 5.72 12.30
C VAL A 348 15.68 5.15 10.95
N ASP A 349 14.43 4.74 10.84
CA ASP A 349 13.80 4.43 9.57
C ASP A 349 13.36 5.74 8.88
N CYS A 350 13.97 6.05 7.72
CA CYS A 350 13.68 7.26 6.95
C CYS A 350 12.48 7.14 6.02
N HIS A 351 11.85 5.96 5.89
CA HIS A 351 10.63 5.84 5.10
C HIS A 351 9.53 6.72 5.68
N ALA A 352 8.97 7.62 4.85
CA ALA A 352 7.93 8.55 5.28
C ALA A 352 6.71 7.80 5.84
N SER A 353 6.13 8.33 6.91
CA SER A 353 4.92 7.76 7.51
C SER A 353 4.26 8.74 8.49
N ALA A 354 2.93 8.74 8.53
CA ALA A 354 2.13 9.51 9.45
C ALA A 354 1.63 8.66 10.63
N TRP A 355 1.53 9.25 11.79
CA TRP A 355 1.25 8.58 13.04
C TRP A 355 0.19 9.32 13.86
N ASP A 356 -0.72 8.54 14.45
CA ASP A 356 -1.56 8.93 15.58
C ASP A 356 -1.12 8.08 16.78
N VAL A 357 -0.39 8.70 17.72
CA VAL A 357 0.31 7.96 18.77
C VAL A 357 -0.58 7.69 19.98
N ASP A 358 -1.48 8.61 20.31
CA ASP A 358 -2.38 8.49 21.47
C ASP A 358 -3.86 8.23 21.11
N GLY A 359 -4.14 8.16 19.82
CA GLY A 359 -5.51 8.00 19.33
C GLY A 359 -6.39 9.23 19.57
N ASP A 360 -5.79 10.42 19.64
CA ASP A 360 -6.50 11.69 19.82
C ASP A 360 -5.85 12.82 19.02
N LEU A 361 -4.81 13.46 19.53
CA LEU A 361 -4.17 14.62 18.89
C LEU A 361 -2.63 14.58 18.90
N ASP A 362 -2.02 13.50 19.36
CA ASP A 362 -0.56 13.31 19.21
C ASP A 362 -0.23 12.81 17.80
N LEU A 363 -0.52 13.67 16.83
CA LEU A 363 -0.24 13.46 15.43
C LEU A 363 1.23 13.75 15.16
N ARG A 364 1.88 12.88 14.36
CA ARG A 364 3.28 13.02 14.00
C ARG A 364 3.51 12.55 12.56
N VAL A 365 4.59 13.03 11.97
CA VAL A 365 5.21 12.41 10.79
C VAL A 365 6.62 11.92 11.14
N LYS A 366 7.05 10.87 10.46
CA LYS A 366 8.42 10.37 10.50
C LYS A 366 8.97 10.41 9.09
N MET A 367 9.97 11.25 8.86
CA MET A 367 10.63 11.46 7.57
C MET A 367 12.11 11.79 7.79
N CYS A 368 12.90 11.75 6.70
CA CYS A 368 14.23 12.34 6.62
C CYS A 368 14.21 13.34 5.46
N ILE A 369 13.61 14.50 5.69
CA ILE A 369 13.30 15.50 4.67
C ILE A 369 14.58 16.13 4.10
N HIS A 370 14.65 16.17 2.77
CA HIS A 370 15.49 17.07 1.98
C HIS A 370 14.61 18.13 1.32
N ILE A 371 15.19 19.28 0.98
CA ILE A 371 14.41 20.34 0.32
C ILE A 371 14.44 20.09 -1.18
N ASP A 372 13.50 19.27 -1.64
CA ASP A 372 13.33 18.85 -3.04
C ASP A 372 11.85 18.68 -3.42
N ALA A 373 11.60 18.40 -4.68
CA ALA A 373 10.24 18.24 -5.20
C ALA A 373 9.53 16.98 -4.64
N ASP A 374 10.28 15.90 -4.44
CA ASP A 374 9.73 14.63 -3.97
C ASP A 374 9.26 14.75 -2.51
N ASN A 375 10.08 15.40 -1.64
CA ASN A 375 9.68 15.64 -0.26
C ASN A 375 8.56 16.70 -0.15
N PHE A 376 8.49 17.66 -1.08
CA PHE A 376 7.37 18.59 -1.15
C PHE A 376 6.05 17.85 -1.43
N GLU A 377 6.04 16.92 -2.37
CA GLU A 377 4.86 16.05 -2.63
C GLU A 377 4.56 15.16 -1.42
N THR A 378 5.60 14.56 -0.83
CA THR A 378 5.46 13.62 0.28
C THR A 378 4.86 14.26 1.54
N VAL A 379 5.21 15.51 1.90
CA VAL A 379 4.59 16.16 3.07
C VAL A 379 3.09 16.39 2.85
N HIS A 380 2.66 16.73 1.64
CA HIS A 380 1.23 16.86 1.33
C HIS A 380 0.50 15.51 1.44
N HIS A 381 1.18 14.41 1.08
CA HIS A 381 0.66 13.05 1.20
C HIS A 381 0.55 12.62 2.67
N GLU A 382 1.63 12.71 3.45
CA GLU A 382 1.68 12.22 4.83
C GLU A 382 0.73 13.01 5.76
N GLU A 383 0.63 14.31 5.57
CA GLU A 383 -0.30 15.12 6.33
C GLU A 383 -1.77 14.79 6.01
N GLY A 384 -2.06 14.24 4.82
CA GLY A 384 -3.36 13.67 4.50
C GLY A 384 -3.75 12.51 5.41
N HIS A 385 -2.80 11.67 5.76
CA HIS A 385 -3.02 10.64 6.76
C HIS A 385 -3.31 11.23 8.14
N ASN A 386 -2.57 12.27 8.56
CA ASN A 386 -2.81 12.95 9.85
C ASN A 386 -4.20 13.61 9.90
N GLU A 387 -4.63 14.24 8.81
CA GLU A 387 -5.97 14.81 8.71
C GLU A 387 -7.07 13.75 8.84
N TYR A 388 -6.88 12.58 8.24
CA TYR A 388 -7.82 11.47 8.38
C TYR A 388 -7.83 10.94 9.82
N GLN A 389 -6.65 10.72 10.42
CA GLN A 389 -6.50 10.27 11.81
C GLN A 389 -7.21 11.22 12.77
N ARG A 390 -7.03 12.53 12.61
CA ARG A 390 -7.70 13.55 13.41
C ARG A 390 -9.22 13.54 13.22
N ALA A 391 -9.69 13.41 11.98
CA ALA A 391 -11.11 13.50 11.67
C ALA A 391 -11.92 12.37 12.31
N TYR A 392 -11.41 11.13 12.27
CA TYR A 392 -12.11 9.98 12.85
C TYR A 392 -11.79 9.74 14.33
N SER A 393 -10.95 10.56 14.99
CA SER A 393 -10.52 10.35 16.39
C SER A 393 -11.67 10.32 17.40
N LYS A 394 -12.80 10.96 17.07
CA LYS A 394 -14.01 10.99 17.90
C LYS A 394 -14.90 9.75 17.76
N LEU A 395 -14.66 8.90 16.78
CA LEU A 395 -15.43 7.68 16.57
C LEU A 395 -15.06 6.59 17.59
N PRO A 396 -15.93 5.60 17.85
CA PRO A 396 -15.56 4.36 18.52
C PRO A 396 -14.28 3.77 17.91
N TYR A 397 -13.42 3.17 18.73
CA TYR A 397 -12.08 2.76 18.29
C TYR A 397 -12.08 1.83 17.05
N LEU A 398 -13.05 0.91 16.98
CA LEU A 398 -13.20 0.02 15.81
C LEU A 398 -13.56 0.74 14.51
N PHE A 399 -14.06 1.97 14.57
CA PHE A 399 -14.33 2.80 13.40
C PHE A 399 -13.18 3.72 13.01
N ARG A 400 -12.10 3.77 13.81
CA ARG A 400 -10.93 4.60 13.54
C ARG A 400 -10.05 3.97 12.48
N GLY A 401 -10.23 4.40 11.25
CA GLY A 401 -9.52 3.94 10.07
C GLY A 401 -10.20 4.47 8.82
N GLY A 402 -9.60 4.27 7.66
CA GLY A 402 -10.22 4.58 6.38
C GLY A 402 -11.43 3.68 6.11
N ALA A 403 -12.34 4.11 5.24
CA ALA A 403 -13.48 3.31 4.83
C ALA A 403 -13.07 1.93 4.30
N ASN A 404 -11.93 1.86 3.60
CA ASN A 404 -11.09 0.67 3.45
C ASN A 404 -9.61 1.10 3.42
N ASP A 405 -8.67 0.15 3.33
CA ASP A 405 -7.24 0.44 3.41
C ASP A 405 -6.68 1.23 2.21
N GLY A 406 -7.38 1.27 1.07
CA GLY A 406 -7.02 2.12 -0.08
C GLY A 406 -7.38 3.59 0.09
N PHE A 407 -8.33 3.94 0.97
CA PHE A 407 -8.75 5.34 1.18
C PHE A 407 -7.66 6.18 1.83
N HIS A 408 -6.93 5.61 2.80
CA HIS A 408 -5.84 6.33 3.46
C HIS A 408 -4.77 6.78 2.46
N GLU A 409 -4.29 5.86 1.63
CA GLU A 409 -3.29 6.16 0.60
C GLU A 409 -3.84 7.14 -0.46
N ALA A 410 -5.11 6.96 -0.85
CA ALA A 410 -5.72 7.77 -1.90
C ALA A 410 -5.90 9.24 -1.53
N ILE A 411 -6.09 9.57 -0.25
CA ILE A 411 -6.30 10.96 0.20
C ILE A 411 -5.04 11.77 -0.03
N GLY A 412 -3.91 11.35 0.53
CA GLY A 412 -2.64 12.04 0.36
C GLY A 412 -2.26 12.16 -1.11
N ASP A 413 -2.39 11.06 -1.86
CA ASP A 413 -2.14 11.04 -3.31
C ASP A 413 -3.07 12.00 -4.09
N SER A 414 -4.34 12.15 -3.68
CA SER A 414 -5.26 13.08 -4.37
C SER A 414 -4.93 14.55 -4.12
N ILE A 415 -4.39 14.87 -2.95
CA ILE A 415 -3.84 16.20 -2.66
C ILE A 415 -2.58 16.44 -3.49
N ALA A 416 -1.68 15.46 -3.57
CA ALA A 416 -0.46 15.53 -4.39
C ALA A 416 -0.78 15.80 -5.87
N LEU A 417 -1.86 15.26 -6.43
CA LEU A 417 -2.32 15.60 -7.78
C LEU A 417 -2.71 17.09 -7.95
N SER A 418 -3.06 17.78 -6.87
CA SER A 418 -3.37 19.23 -6.88
C SER A 418 -2.11 20.11 -6.84
N ILE A 419 -0.90 19.51 -6.75
CA ILE A 419 0.38 20.22 -6.90
C ILE A 419 0.59 20.52 -8.39
N THR A 420 -0.21 21.42 -8.91
CA THR A 420 -0.19 21.85 -10.32
C THR A 420 0.56 23.17 -10.48
N PRO A 421 0.92 23.58 -11.70
CA PRO A 421 1.51 24.90 -11.93
C PRO A 421 0.65 26.05 -11.38
N GLU A 422 -0.67 25.91 -11.36
CA GLU A 422 -1.59 26.87 -10.78
C GLU A 422 -1.38 27.05 -9.27
N TYR A 423 -1.22 25.94 -8.54
CA TYR A 423 -0.91 25.96 -7.11
C TYR A 423 0.48 26.53 -6.84
N LEU A 424 1.49 26.06 -7.57
CA LEU A 424 2.86 26.56 -7.41
C LEU A 424 2.98 28.05 -7.68
N ARG A 425 2.21 28.60 -8.63
CA ARG A 425 2.14 30.04 -8.89
C ARG A 425 1.48 30.78 -7.73
N GLN A 426 0.42 30.24 -7.14
CA GLN A 426 -0.21 30.84 -5.96
C GLN A 426 0.72 30.92 -4.75
N LEU A 427 1.64 29.94 -4.63
CA LEU A 427 2.69 29.93 -3.62
C LEU A 427 3.91 30.78 -3.99
N HIS A 428 3.92 31.44 -5.16
CA HIS A 428 5.05 32.19 -5.72
C HIS A 428 6.31 31.33 -5.93
N LEU A 429 6.16 29.99 -6.04
CA LEU A 429 7.26 29.08 -6.36
C LEU A 429 7.62 29.12 -7.85
N ILE A 430 6.66 29.49 -8.70
CA ILE A 430 6.89 29.77 -10.12
C ILE A 430 6.20 31.09 -10.50
N ASP A 431 6.81 31.82 -11.45
CA ASP A 431 6.27 33.10 -11.93
C ASP A 431 5.25 32.91 -13.05
N THR A 432 5.48 31.93 -13.91
CA THR A 432 4.70 31.71 -15.13
C THR A 432 4.19 30.28 -15.21
N ILE A 433 2.90 30.12 -15.50
CA ILE A 433 2.28 28.81 -15.78
C ILE A 433 2.79 28.30 -17.13
N PRO A 434 3.38 27.10 -17.21
CA PRO A 434 3.82 26.53 -18.48
C PRO A 434 2.70 26.37 -19.50
N PRO A 435 2.99 26.48 -20.80
CA PRO A 435 1.99 26.30 -21.85
C PRO A 435 1.44 24.85 -21.87
N PRO A 436 0.26 24.60 -22.49
CA PRO A 436 -0.33 23.26 -22.56
C PRO A 436 0.58 22.18 -23.15
N ALA A 437 1.51 22.54 -24.04
CA ALA A 437 2.49 21.60 -24.58
C ALA A 437 3.44 21.02 -23.52
N ALA A 438 3.60 21.69 -22.36
CA ALA A 438 4.38 21.20 -21.23
C ALA A 438 3.66 20.11 -20.41
N ASP A 439 2.36 19.88 -20.65
CA ASP A 439 1.60 18.85 -19.95
C ASP A 439 2.08 17.45 -20.30
N ILE A 440 2.47 17.21 -21.56
CA ILE A 440 2.89 15.89 -22.02
C ILE A 440 4.09 15.34 -21.25
N PRO A 441 5.23 16.07 -21.11
CA PRO A 441 6.35 15.57 -20.32
C PRO A 441 6.01 15.39 -18.83
N LEU A 442 5.19 16.25 -18.24
CA LEU A 442 4.74 16.13 -16.85
C LEU A 442 3.84 14.90 -16.68
N GLN A 443 2.82 14.75 -17.52
CA GLN A 443 1.93 13.57 -17.48
C GLN A 443 2.67 12.27 -17.79
N LEU A 444 3.65 12.27 -18.71
CA LEU A 444 4.43 11.07 -19.00
C LEU A 444 5.23 10.63 -17.77
N ARG A 445 5.86 11.56 -17.03
CA ARG A 445 6.55 11.27 -15.77
C ARG A 445 5.59 10.65 -14.77
N THR A 446 4.43 11.26 -14.56
CA THR A 446 3.38 10.75 -13.66
C THR A 446 2.83 9.38 -14.13
N ALA A 447 2.65 9.17 -15.44
CA ALA A 447 2.15 7.90 -15.97
C ALA A 447 3.14 6.74 -15.81
N LEU A 448 4.45 7.02 -15.90
CA LEU A 448 5.50 6.01 -15.65
C LEU A 448 5.53 5.54 -14.19
N ASP A 449 5.01 6.33 -13.26
CA ASP A 449 4.74 5.91 -11.88
C ASP A 449 3.31 5.32 -11.77
N LYS A 450 2.29 6.14 -11.92
CA LYS A 450 0.90 5.81 -11.54
C LYS A 450 0.27 4.77 -12.48
N VAL A 451 0.38 4.92 -13.82
CA VAL A 451 -0.24 4.01 -14.80
C VAL A 451 0.55 2.71 -14.93
N ALA A 452 1.90 2.79 -14.97
CA ALA A 452 2.76 1.61 -15.07
C ALA A 452 2.59 0.64 -13.88
N PHE A 453 2.30 1.19 -12.69
CA PHE A 453 2.10 0.41 -11.47
C PHE A 453 0.80 -0.44 -11.47
N LEU A 454 -0.25 0.00 -12.14
CA LEU A 454 -1.59 -0.59 -12.00
C LEU A 454 -1.64 -2.12 -12.18
N PRO A 455 -1.11 -2.70 -13.27
CA PRO A 455 -1.16 -4.15 -13.43
C PRO A 455 -0.32 -4.89 -12.38
N PHE A 456 0.78 -4.30 -11.90
CA PHE A 456 1.58 -4.89 -10.82
C PHE A 456 0.82 -4.86 -9.49
N GLY A 457 0.19 -3.73 -9.15
CA GLY A 457 -0.68 -3.59 -7.98
C GLY A 457 -1.81 -4.62 -7.94
N LEU A 458 -2.39 -4.91 -9.12
CA LEU A 458 -3.45 -5.91 -9.28
C LEU A 458 -2.95 -7.35 -9.11
N LEU A 459 -1.86 -7.73 -9.80
CA LEU A 459 -1.46 -9.13 -9.94
C LEU A 459 -0.87 -9.74 -8.65
N ILE A 460 -0.26 -8.97 -7.76
CA ILE A 460 0.37 -9.50 -6.54
C ILE A 460 -0.64 -10.24 -5.66
N ASP A 461 -1.75 -9.60 -5.35
CA ASP A 461 -2.77 -10.24 -4.52
C ASP A 461 -3.57 -11.29 -5.28
N LYS A 462 -3.76 -11.16 -6.59
CA LYS A 462 -4.31 -12.23 -7.41
C LYS A 462 -3.48 -13.50 -7.31
N TRP A 463 -2.15 -13.40 -7.41
CA TRP A 463 -1.25 -14.52 -7.21
C TRP A 463 -1.38 -15.09 -5.80
N ARG A 464 -1.37 -14.26 -4.75
CA ARG A 464 -1.51 -14.73 -3.37
C ARG A 464 -2.86 -15.39 -3.09
N TRP A 465 -3.95 -14.86 -3.65
CA TRP A 465 -5.26 -15.49 -3.50
C TRP A 465 -5.32 -16.87 -4.14
N GLN A 466 -4.72 -17.06 -5.31
CA GLN A 466 -4.57 -18.38 -5.93
C GLN A 466 -3.70 -19.33 -5.09
N VAL A 467 -2.63 -18.82 -4.49
CA VAL A 467 -1.78 -19.59 -3.56
C VAL A 467 -2.54 -19.99 -2.30
N PHE A 468 -3.22 -19.05 -1.64
CA PHE A 468 -3.97 -19.34 -0.42
C PHE A 468 -5.19 -20.25 -0.68
N SER A 469 -5.88 -20.11 -1.79
CA SER A 469 -6.98 -21.01 -2.14
C SER A 469 -6.54 -22.41 -2.56
N GLY A 470 -5.25 -22.61 -2.86
CA GLY A 470 -4.69 -23.85 -3.39
C GLY A 470 -4.88 -24.02 -4.90
N GLU A 471 -5.43 -23.03 -5.61
CA GLU A 471 -5.48 -23.01 -7.09
C GLU A 471 -4.08 -23.06 -7.68
N THR A 472 -3.12 -22.32 -7.09
CA THR A 472 -1.69 -22.41 -7.40
C THR A 472 -1.01 -23.22 -6.29
N ARG A 473 -0.49 -24.39 -6.64
CA ARG A 473 0.21 -25.28 -5.71
C ARG A 473 1.67 -24.88 -5.54
N PRO A 474 2.34 -25.33 -4.45
CA PRO A 474 3.75 -24.97 -4.21
C PRO A 474 4.70 -25.27 -5.37
N GLU A 475 4.43 -26.31 -6.15
CA GLU A 475 5.23 -26.69 -7.33
C GLU A 475 5.05 -25.76 -8.53
N ASP A 476 4.03 -24.88 -8.54
CA ASP A 476 3.69 -23.98 -9.63
C ASP A 476 3.83 -22.50 -9.26
N TYR A 477 4.42 -22.16 -8.10
CA TYR A 477 4.47 -20.78 -7.59
C TYR A 477 5.14 -19.79 -8.53
N ASN A 478 6.29 -20.14 -9.06
CA ASN A 478 7.07 -19.25 -9.92
C ASN A 478 6.46 -19.13 -11.32
N LYS A 479 5.92 -20.23 -11.85
CA LYS A 479 5.21 -20.27 -13.14
C LYS A 479 3.98 -19.37 -13.09
N ALA A 480 3.09 -19.56 -12.11
CA ALA A 480 1.88 -18.75 -11.96
C ALA A 480 2.20 -17.25 -11.77
N TRP A 481 3.29 -16.93 -11.08
CA TRP A 481 3.78 -15.55 -10.97
C TRP A 481 4.07 -14.94 -12.35
N TRP A 482 4.84 -15.62 -13.20
CA TRP A 482 5.19 -15.11 -14.51
C TRP A 482 4.00 -15.10 -15.48
N GLU A 483 3.09 -16.07 -15.40
CA GLU A 483 1.84 -16.06 -16.19
C GLU A 483 1.02 -14.80 -15.89
N LEU A 484 0.92 -14.37 -14.64
CA LEU A 484 0.24 -13.14 -14.29
C LEU A 484 1.01 -11.88 -14.73
N ARG A 485 2.35 -11.88 -14.60
CA ARG A 485 3.21 -10.80 -15.09
C ARG A 485 3.08 -10.58 -16.59
N GLU A 486 3.15 -11.66 -17.35
CA GLU A 486 2.97 -11.63 -18.81
C GLU A 486 1.56 -11.18 -19.19
N LYS A 487 0.55 -11.74 -18.52
CA LYS A 487 -0.86 -11.41 -18.82
C LYS A 487 -1.20 -9.95 -18.58
N TYR A 488 -0.87 -9.43 -17.40
CA TYR A 488 -1.32 -8.09 -16.97
C TYR A 488 -0.33 -6.99 -17.31
N GLN A 489 0.97 -7.23 -17.18
CA GLN A 489 1.99 -6.20 -17.41
C GLN A 489 2.61 -6.23 -18.81
N GLY A 490 2.54 -7.33 -19.55
CA GLY A 490 3.34 -7.48 -20.76
C GLY A 490 4.85 -7.44 -20.46
N VAL A 491 5.25 -7.95 -19.30
CA VAL A 491 6.63 -7.99 -18.84
C VAL A 491 7.07 -9.44 -18.73
N ALA A 492 8.18 -9.77 -19.41
CA ALA A 492 8.73 -11.11 -19.42
C ALA A 492 9.98 -11.23 -18.54
N PRO A 493 10.30 -12.42 -18.02
CA PRO A 493 11.57 -12.64 -17.36
C PRO A 493 12.72 -12.42 -18.37
N PRO A 494 13.83 -11.78 -17.94
CA PRO A 494 14.94 -11.49 -18.84
C PRO A 494 15.77 -12.73 -19.20
N VAL A 495 15.65 -13.80 -18.44
CA VAL A 495 16.26 -15.12 -18.64
C VAL A 495 15.25 -16.20 -18.32
N ALA A 496 15.48 -17.42 -18.82
CA ALA A 496 14.63 -18.56 -18.49
C ALA A 496 14.55 -18.76 -16.98
N ARG A 497 13.33 -18.99 -16.49
CA ARG A 497 13.03 -19.25 -15.08
C ARG A 497 12.42 -20.64 -14.93
N THR A 498 12.60 -21.21 -13.75
CA THR A 498 12.09 -22.54 -13.40
C THR A 498 11.44 -22.52 -12.03
N GLU A 499 10.90 -23.65 -11.57
CA GLU A 499 10.43 -23.79 -10.19
C GLU A 499 11.56 -23.94 -9.16
N ALA A 500 12.84 -24.00 -9.58
CA ALA A 500 13.97 -23.80 -8.68
C ALA A 500 14.13 -22.35 -8.23
N ASP A 501 13.52 -21.42 -8.98
CA ASP A 501 13.46 -19.99 -8.65
C ASP A 501 12.24 -19.69 -7.77
N PHE A 502 12.27 -18.53 -7.10
CA PHE A 502 11.11 -18.01 -6.38
C PHE A 502 11.07 -16.48 -6.47
N ASP A 503 10.78 -15.97 -7.67
CA ASP A 503 10.77 -14.55 -7.97
C ASP A 503 9.74 -13.73 -7.16
N PRO A 504 8.57 -14.26 -6.76
CA PRO A 504 7.69 -13.58 -5.81
C PRO A 504 8.41 -13.19 -4.50
N GLY A 505 9.32 -14.02 -4.00
CA GLY A 505 10.10 -13.77 -2.78
C GLY A 505 11.02 -12.56 -2.87
N ALA A 506 11.34 -12.10 -4.07
CA ALA A 506 12.14 -10.89 -4.29
C ALA A 506 11.38 -9.58 -4.02
N LYS A 507 10.06 -9.61 -3.82
CA LYS A 507 9.22 -8.45 -3.47
C LYS A 507 8.81 -8.50 -2.00
N ASN A 508 9.24 -7.52 -1.21
CA ASN A 508 9.07 -7.46 0.25
C ASN A 508 7.67 -7.88 0.76
N HIS A 509 6.62 -7.42 0.09
CA HIS A 509 5.23 -7.67 0.51
C HIS A 509 4.83 -9.16 0.50
N ILE A 510 5.56 -9.99 -0.24
CA ILE A 510 5.32 -11.44 -0.25
C ILE A 510 5.89 -12.10 1.01
N PRO A 511 7.21 -12.03 1.32
CA PRO A 511 7.76 -12.61 2.54
C PRO A 511 7.26 -11.91 3.82
N ALA A 512 6.98 -10.62 3.79
CA ALA A 512 6.41 -9.88 4.92
C ALA A 512 4.88 -10.10 5.09
N ASN A 513 4.25 -10.79 4.16
CA ASN A 513 2.81 -11.10 4.16
C ASN A 513 1.89 -9.87 4.30
N VAL A 514 2.22 -8.78 3.59
CA VAL A 514 1.44 -7.54 3.60
C VAL A 514 0.44 -7.53 2.43
N PRO A 515 -0.88 -7.36 2.65
CA PRO A 515 -1.86 -7.22 1.57
C PRO A 515 -1.52 -6.08 0.61
N TYR A 516 -1.75 -6.27 -0.69
CA TYR A 516 -1.27 -5.36 -1.74
C TYR A 516 -2.38 -4.70 -2.57
N ALA A 517 -3.58 -5.28 -2.59
CA ALA A 517 -4.73 -4.73 -3.34
C ALA A 517 -5.04 -3.27 -2.99
N ARG A 518 -4.72 -2.84 -1.75
CA ARG A 518 -4.87 -1.46 -1.29
C ARG A 518 -4.19 -0.44 -2.20
N TYR A 519 -3.00 -0.76 -2.73
CA TYR A 519 -2.25 0.14 -3.60
C TYR A 519 -2.89 0.26 -4.99
N TYR A 520 -3.44 -0.83 -5.52
CA TYR A 520 -4.24 -0.77 -6.75
C TYR A 520 -5.49 0.08 -6.57
N LEU A 521 -6.21 -0.12 -5.46
CA LEU A 521 -7.39 0.66 -5.11
C LEU A 521 -7.05 2.13 -4.95
N ALA A 522 -5.99 2.44 -4.20
CA ALA A 522 -5.55 3.81 -3.96
C ALA A 522 -5.24 4.55 -5.25
N ARG A 523 -4.57 3.89 -6.21
CA ARG A 523 -4.26 4.48 -7.52
C ARG A 523 -5.51 4.81 -8.34
N ILE A 524 -6.66 4.21 -8.06
CA ILE A 524 -7.94 4.55 -8.71
C ILE A 524 -8.69 5.60 -7.89
N TYR A 525 -8.83 5.38 -6.58
CA TYR A 525 -9.54 6.32 -5.69
C TYR A 525 -8.93 7.72 -5.71
N GLN A 526 -7.61 7.87 -5.79
CA GLN A 526 -6.98 9.21 -5.81
C GLN A 526 -7.52 10.08 -6.96
N PHE A 527 -7.76 9.50 -8.14
CA PHE A 527 -8.32 10.25 -9.27
C PHE A 527 -9.83 10.49 -9.12
N GLN A 528 -10.57 9.55 -8.52
CA GLN A 528 -11.98 9.76 -8.21
C GLN A 528 -12.16 10.91 -7.18
N PHE A 529 -11.35 10.91 -6.11
CA PHE A 529 -11.36 11.97 -5.09
C PHE A 529 -10.92 13.31 -5.68
N TYR A 530 -9.82 13.30 -6.44
CA TYR A 530 -9.29 14.48 -7.09
C TYR A 530 -10.32 15.14 -8.01
N LYS A 531 -10.96 14.35 -8.91
CA LYS A 531 -12.02 14.86 -9.77
C LYS A 531 -13.18 15.43 -8.97
N ALA A 532 -13.65 14.73 -7.95
CA ALA A 532 -14.76 15.18 -7.11
C ALA A 532 -14.46 16.51 -6.39
N MET A 533 -13.20 16.71 -5.95
CA MET A 533 -12.76 17.96 -5.34
C MET A 533 -12.60 19.08 -6.37
N CYS A 534 -12.11 18.78 -7.57
CA CYS A 534 -12.04 19.71 -8.68
C CYS A 534 -13.44 20.20 -9.12
N ASP A 535 -14.39 19.27 -9.25
CA ASP A 535 -15.78 19.60 -9.57
C ASP A 535 -16.41 20.46 -8.47
N ALA A 536 -16.18 20.12 -7.20
CA ALA A 536 -16.67 20.90 -6.05
C ALA A 536 -16.05 22.31 -5.98
N SER A 537 -14.81 22.48 -6.43
CA SER A 537 -14.15 23.79 -6.50
C SER A 537 -14.70 24.69 -7.59
N GLY A 538 -15.52 24.14 -8.50
CA GLY A 538 -16.05 24.85 -9.66
C GLY A 538 -15.08 24.96 -10.84
N TYR A 539 -13.95 24.24 -10.79
CA TYR A 539 -12.97 24.23 -11.89
C TYR A 539 -13.59 23.69 -13.20
N LYS A 540 -13.24 24.30 -14.35
CA LYS A 540 -13.80 23.97 -15.68
C LYS A 540 -12.73 23.70 -16.73
N GLY A 541 -11.46 23.68 -16.35
CA GLY A 541 -10.35 23.39 -17.25
C GLY A 541 -10.05 21.90 -17.38
N PRO A 542 -8.94 21.52 -18.06
CA PRO A 542 -8.48 20.15 -18.12
C PRO A 542 -8.14 19.60 -16.73
N LEU A 543 -8.56 18.37 -16.43
CA LEU A 543 -8.44 17.79 -15.09
C LEU A 543 -6.99 17.79 -14.57
N ASN A 544 -6.01 17.49 -15.41
CA ASN A 544 -4.59 17.48 -15.04
C ASN A 544 -4.01 18.84 -14.62
N ARG A 545 -4.75 19.94 -14.81
CA ARG A 545 -4.35 21.29 -14.40
C ARG A 545 -5.15 21.84 -13.22
N CYS A 546 -6.10 21.06 -12.71
CA CYS A 546 -6.92 21.48 -11.60
C CYS A 546 -6.09 21.68 -10.33
N SER A 547 -6.26 22.81 -9.67
CA SER A 547 -5.94 22.94 -8.25
C SER A 547 -7.20 23.34 -7.50
N PHE A 548 -7.48 22.65 -6.42
CA PHE A 548 -8.58 23.00 -5.51
C PHE A 548 -8.05 23.67 -4.23
N PHE A 549 -6.79 24.10 -4.20
CA PHE A 549 -6.24 24.91 -3.12
C PHE A 549 -7.13 26.14 -2.86
N GLY A 550 -7.46 26.40 -1.60
CA GLY A 550 -8.36 27.50 -1.21
C GLY A 550 -9.85 27.18 -1.30
N SER A 551 -10.25 26.04 -1.90
CA SER A 551 -11.66 25.70 -2.07
C SER A 551 -12.30 25.12 -0.82
N LYS A 552 -13.06 25.94 -0.07
CA LYS A 552 -13.82 25.47 1.10
C LYS A 552 -14.90 24.43 0.73
N ALA A 553 -15.44 24.48 -0.49
CA ALA A 553 -16.42 23.50 -0.96
C ALA A 553 -15.78 22.11 -1.16
N ALA A 554 -14.58 22.06 -1.76
CA ALA A 554 -13.79 20.82 -1.85
C ALA A 554 -13.42 20.29 -0.46
N GLY A 555 -12.98 21.19 0.44
CA GLY A 555 -12.63 20.83 1.81
C GLY A 555 -13.80 20.31 2.63
N ALA A 556 -15.01 20.89 2.50
CA ALA A 556 -16.20 20.37 3.18
C ALA A 556 -16.56 18.95 2.73
N LYS A 557 -16.43 18.66 1.43
CA LYS A 557 -16.65 17.33 0.86
C LYS A 557 -15.61 16.33 1.39
N LEU A 558 -14.34 16.71 1.39
CA LEU A 558 -13.24 15.92 1.96
C LEU A 558 -13.49 15.63 3.45
N LYS A 559 -13.79 16.65 4.25
CA LYS A 559 -14.03 16.53 5.69
C LYS A 559 -15.16 15.54 6.00
N THR A 560 -16.28 15.57 5.26
CA THR A 560 -17.39 14.62 5.42
C THR A 560 -16.91 13.17 5.25
N MET A 561 -16.06 12.90 4.26
CA MET A 561 -15.49 11.58 4.02
C MET A 561 -14.54 11.16 5.15
N LEU A 562 -13.67 12.08 5.60
CA LEU A 562 -12.70 11.81 6.66
C LEU A 562 -13.40 11.48 8.00
N GLU A 563 -14.42 12.25 8.36
CA GLU A 563 -15.19 12.08 9.61
C GLU A 563 -16.00 10.77 9.64
N ALA A 564 -16.33 10.19 8.49
CA ALA A 564 -17.02 8.91 8.43
C ALA A 564 -16.13 7.73 8.89
N GLY A 565 -14.82 7.80 8.72
CA GLY A 565 -13.91 6.71 9.05
C GLY A 565 -14.35 5.38 8.43
N ALA A 566 -14.32 4.30 9.21
CA ALA A 566 -14.80 2.98 8.84
C ALA A 566 -16.24 2.69 9.32
N SER A 567 -17.00 3.70 9.75
CA SER A 567 -18.32 3.54 10.38
C SER A 567 -19.40 3.01 9.42
N GLN A 568 -19.18 3.13 8.12
CA GLN A 568 -20.09 2.67 7.08
C GLN A 568 -19.32 1.91 5.97
N PRO A 569 -20.00 1.12 5.13
CA PRO A 569 -19.37 0.48 3.98
C PRO A 569 -18.69 1.51 3.07
N TRP A 570 -17.54 1.17 2.50
CA TRP A 570 -16.75 2.07 1.66
C TRP A 570 -17.53 2.61 0.44
N GLN A 571 -18.46 1.81 -0.10
CA GLN A 571 -19.33 2.21 -1.21
C GLN A 571 -20.18 3.44 -0.86
N VAL A 572 -20.69 3.48 0.39
CA VAL A 572 -21.48 4.60 0.89
C VAL A 572 -20.60 5.85 1.04
N THR A 573 -19.43 5.69 1.63
CA THR A 573 -18.45 6.78 1.79
C THR A 573 -17.98 7.30 0.44
N LEU A 574 -17.67 6.41 -0.50
CA LEU A 574 -17.27 6.78 -1.85
C LEU A 574 -18.37 7.57 -2.56
N LYS A 575 -19.63 7.12 -2.46
CA LYS A 575 -20.78 7.80 -3.06
C LYS A 575 -21.00 9.21 -2.50
N GLN A 576 -20.83 9.39 -1.20
CA GLN A 576 -20.89 10.71 -0.57
C GLN A 576 -19.80 11.65 -1.11
N MET A 577 -18.60 11.12 -1.34
CA MET A 577 -17.46 11.87 -1.85
C MET A 577 -17.55 12.15 -3.35
N THR A 578 -17.91 11.16 -4.17
CA THR A 578 -17.75 11.22 -5.63
C THR A 578 -19.08 11.23 -6.40
N GLY A 579 -20.15 10.73 -5.79
CA GLY A 579 -21.42 10.44 -6.46
C GLY A 579 -21.54 8.99 -6.92
N GLU A 580 -20.44 8.24 -7.01
CA GLU A 580 -20.36 6.86 -7.46
C GLU A 580 -20.12 5.91 -6.27
N ASP A 581 -20.76 4.74 -6.26
CA ASP A 581 -20.66 3.75 -5.20
C ASP A 581 -19.76 2.55 -5.57
N HIS A 582 -18.95 2.69 -6.61
CA HIS A 582 -18.06 1.67 -7.15
C HIS A 582 -16.75 2.27 -7.65
N LEU A 583 -15.73 1.44 -7.84
CA LEU A 583 -14.49 1.87 -8.46
C LEU A 583 -14.76 2.35 -9.89
N ASP A 584 -14.27 3.54 -10.24
CA ASP A 584 -14.35 4.08 -11.59
C ASP A 584 -12.98 4.59 -12.06
N ALA A 585 -12.50 4.03 -13.15
CA ALA A 585 -11.22 4.42 -13.74
C ALA A 585 -11.34 5.63 -14.71
N ASN A 586 -12.54 6.08 -15.04
CA ASN A 586 -12.73 7.20 -15.96
C ASN A 586 -12.04 8.49 -15.49
N PRO A 587 -12.06 8.90 -14.20
CA PRO A 587 -11.31 10.07 -13.75
C PRO A 587 -9.80 9.98 -14.02
N LEU A 588 -9.20 8.80 -13.87
CA LEU A 588 -7.79 8.57 -14.21
C LEU A 588 -7.56 8.73 -15.73
N ILE A 589 -8.42 8.13 -16.54
CA ILE A 589 -8.33 8.24 -18.01
C ILE A 589 -8.52 9.71 -18.45
N GLU A 590 -9.45 10.43 -17.85
CA GLU A 590 -9.68 11.87 -18.09
C GLU A 590 -8.43 12.69 -17.74
N TYR A 591 -7.81 12.43 -16.59
CA TYR A 591 -6.58 13.10 -16.18
C TYR A 591 -5.46 12.92 -17.20
N PHE A 592 -5.27 11.71 -17.70
CA PHE A 592 -4.24 11.39 -18.69
C PHE A 592 -4.68 11.57 -20.15
N GLN A 593 -5.86 12.13 -20.42
CA GLN A 593 -6.38 12.24 -21.78
C GLN A 593 -5.42 12.96 -22.76
N PRO A 594 -4.74 14.07 -22.43
CA PRO A 594 -3.75 14.68 -23.32
C PRO A 594 -2.61 13.72 -23.66
N LEU A 595 -2.05 13.04 -22.66
CA LEU A 595 -0.99 12.04 -22.87
C LEU A 595 -1.48 10.85 -23.68
N TYR A 596 -2.70 10.37 -23.43
CA TYR A 596 -3.26 9.21 -24.12
C TYR A 596 -3.41 9.46 -25.62
N VAL A 597 -3.88 10.65 -26.01
CA VAL A 597 -3.95 11.08 -27.41
C VAL A 597 -2.55 11.12 -28.02
N TRP A 598 -1.61 11.77 -27.34
CA TRP A 598 -0.23 11.90 -27.78
C TRP A 598 0.46 10.52 -27.93
N LEU A 599 0.27 9.58 -26.98
CA LEU A 599 0.81 8.23 -27.07
C LEU A 599 0.30 7.49 -28.32
N LYS A 600 -0.99 7.59 -28.64
CA LYS A 600 -1.57 7.00 -29.87
C LYS A 600 -0.92 7.57 -31.13
N GLU A 601 -0.73 8.88 -31.19
CA GLU A 601 -0.07 9.55 -32.32
C GLU A 601 1.39 9.07 -32.46
N GLN A 602 2.14 9.02 -31.35
CA GLN A 602 3.52 8.52 -31.37
C GLN A 602 3.61 7.05 -31.79
N ASN A 603 2.74 6.20 -31.27
CA ASN A 603 2.72 4.78 -31.61
C ASN A 603 2.35 4.55 -33.08
N ALA A 604 1.39 5.31 -33.61
CA ALA A 604 1.04 5.26 -35.02
C ALA A 604 2.20 5.71 -35.93
N ALA A 605 2.85 6.83 -35.60
CA ALA A 605 4.01 7.34 -36.34
C ALA A 605 5.19 6.36 -36.32
N ASN A 606 5.43 5.71 -35.19
CA ASN A 606 6.50 4.74 -34.97
C ASN A 606 6.15 3.31 -35.43
N LYS A 607 4.91 3.08 -35.90
CA LYS A 607 4.37 1.75 -36.24
C LYS A 607 4.48 0.76 -35.09
N SER A 608 4.44 1.26 -33.85
CA SER A 608 4.41 0.47 -32.63
C SER A 608 2.98 0.05 -32.30
N LYS A 609 2.71 -1.26 -32.27
CA LYS A 609 1.35 -1.76 -31.99
C LYS A 609 1.16 -1.93 -30.48
N PRO A 610 0.06 -1.40 -29.90
CA PRO A 610 -0.33 -1.71 -28.53
C PRO A 610 -0.56 -3.20 -28.31
N GLY A 611 -0.37 -3.66 -27.08
CA GLY A 611 -0.56 -5.04 -26.69
C GLY A 611 0.66 -5.94 -26.90
N TRP A 612 0.54 -7.16 -26.42
CA TRP A 612 1.54 -8.24 -26.46
C TRP A 612 0.83 -9.60 -26.48
N ARG A 613 1.60 -10.67 -26.68
CA ARG A 613 1.06 -12.04 -26.68
C ARG A 613 1.80 -12.83 -25.59
N PRO A 614 1.11 -13.19 -24.49
CA PRO A 614 1.71 -14.07 -23.49
C PRO A 614 2.21 -15.38 -24.11
N ALA A 615 3.34 -15.89 -23.62
CA ALA A 615 3.87 -17.16 -24.08
C ALA A 615 2.93 -18.32 -23.66
N ALA A 616 2.85 -19.35 -24.51
CA ALA A 616 2.11 -20.57 -24.16
C ALA A 616 2.76 -21.32 -22.97
N ASN A 617 4.07 -21.11 -22.76
CA ASN A 617 4.82 -21.60 -21.60
C ASN A 617 5.85 -20.53 -21.18
N PRO A 618 5.57 -19.68 -20.17
CA PRO A 618 6.43 -18.56 -19.80
C PRO A 618 7.79 -18.98 -19.23
N MET A 619 7.92 -20.22 -18.75
CA MET A 619 9.14 -20.71 -18.11
C MET A 619 10.13 -21.36 -19.09
N GLY A 620 9.74 -21.61 -20.32
CA GLY A 620 10.50 -22.37 -21.31
C GLY A 620 10.92 -21.61 -22.56
N SER A 621 10.82 -20.30 -22.63
CA SER A 621 11.18 -19.50 -23.81
C SER A 621 12.48 -18.72 -23.62
#